data_f47b48143e74a87c311c978979d1a1cd
#
_entry.id   f47b48143e74a87c311c978979d1a1cd
#
_cell.length_a   1.000
_cell.length_b   1.000
_cell.length_c   1.000
_cell.angle_alpha   90.00
_cell.angle_beta   90.00
_cell.angle_gamma   90.00
#
_symmetry.space_group_name_H-M   'P 1'
#
loop_
_entity.id
_entity.type
_entity.pdbx_description
1 polymer ?
#
loop_
_entity_poly.entity_id
_entity_poly.type
_entity_poly.pdbx_seq_one_letter_code
_entity_poly.pdbx_strand_id
1 'polypeptide(L)'
;MKGKTVIVGTVGTGDPHFVAISFLSRILHDDGFNVVNLGCSCATEEFIKAAIETKADAILMSSLLGYAESDLRNYGDMLIEAGLEGIVSYIGGNLAIGARTPEEAKKKFQELGFTRAYPGVTDFDEVVKDLNNDLAKSS
;
A
#
# COMPACT_ATOMS: atom_id res chain seq x y z
N MET A 1 7.90 -13.37 -4.63
CA MET A 1 7.94 -13.43 -6.13
C MET A 1 9.17 -12.70 -6.60
N LYS A 2 10.08 -13.45 -7.17
CA LYS A 2 11.41 -12.96 -7.49
C LYS A 2 11.42 -11.95 -8.64
N GLY A 3 12.14 -10.85 -8.46
CA GLY A 3 12.35 -9.84 -9.50
C GLY A 3 11.26 -8.78 -9.66
N LYS A 4 10.16 -8.90 -8.94
CA LYS A 4 9.11 -7.87 -8.96
C LYS A 4 9.47 -6.74 -8.01
N THR A 5 9.11 -5.52 -8.38
CA THR A 5 9.41 -4.31 -7.61
C THR A 5 8.19 -3.82 -6.86
N VAL A 6 8.34 -3.54 -5.57
CA VAL A 6 7.27 -3.10 -4.69
C VAL A 6 7.68 -1.81 -3.99
N ILE A 7 6.82 -0.80 -4.05
CA ILE A 7 7.00 0.44 -3.30
C ILE A 7 6.32 0.25 -1.93
N VAL A 8 7.01 0.55 -0.85
CA VAL A 8 6.42 0.52 0.50
C VAL A 8 6.67 1.83 1.21
N GLY A 9 5.78 2.21 2.12
CA GLY A 9 5.94 3.42 2.91
C GLY A 9 4.74 3.70 3.78
N THR A 10 4.90 4.66 4.68
CA THR A 10 3.81 5.15 5.52
C THR A 10 3.27 6.43 4.91
N VAL A 11 1.99 6.41 4.51
CA VAL A 11 1.33 7.54 3.87
C VAL A 11 0.82 8.53 4.92
N GLY A 12 0.86 9.81 4.56
CA GLY A 12 0.34 10.88 5.39
C GLY A 12 1.43 11.75 5.99
N THR A 13 1.38 13.05 5.67
CA THR A 13 2.32 14.02 6.21
C THR A 13 2.24 14.05 7.73
N GLY A 14 3.36 13.88 8.39
CA GLY A 14 3.43 13.88 9.85
C GLY A 14 3.23 12.53 10.51
N ASP A 15 3.04 11.45 9.74
CA ASP A 15 2.95 10.10 10.31
C ASP A 15 4.37 9.54 10.48
N PRO A 16 4.90 9.47 11.71
CA PRO A 16 6.27 9.04 11.96
C PRO A 16 6.44 7.52 12.12
N HIS A 17 5.38 6.75 11.91
CA HIS A 17 5.39 5.31 12.19
C HIS A 17 6.05 4.55 11.06
N PHE A 18 7.23 3.97 11.32
CA PHE A 18 8.00 3.25 10.30
C PHE A 18 8.29 1.79 10.65
N VAL A 19 7.98 1.35 11.88
CA VAL A 19 8.33 -0.01 12.33
C VAL A 19 7.66 -1.08 11.48
N ALA A 20 6.35 -0.95 11.25
CA ALA A 20 5.60 -1.90 10.43
C ALA A 20 6.15 -1.97 9.01
N ILE A 21 6.48 -0.82 8.43
CA ILE A 21 7.02 -0.75 7.06
C ILE A 21 8.42 -1.38 7.00
N SER A 22 9.25 -1.16 7.99
CA SER A 22 10.59 -1.77 8.05
C SER A 22 10.49 -3.28 8.12
N PHE A 23 9.57 -3.78 8.93
CA PHE A 23 9.34 -5.22 9.09
C PHE A 23 8.81 -5.84 7.79
N LEU A 24 7.81 -5.21 7.20
CA LEU A 24 7.23 -5.65 5.92
C LEU A 24 8.27 -5.64 4.81
N SER A 25 9.11 -4.59 4.74
CA SER A 25 10.17 -4.48 3.74
C SER A 25 11.14 -5.66 3.84
N ARG A 26 11.49 -6.06 5.07
CA ARG A 26 12.39 -7.19 5.28
C ARG A 26 11.77 -8.50 4.81
N ILE A 27 10.50 -8.73 5.14
CA ILE A 27 9.79 -9.94 4.73
C ILE A 27 9.69 -10.02 3.21
N LEU A 28 9.36 -8.91 2.56
CA LEU A 28 9.26 -8.85 1.10
C LEU A 28 10.61 -9.08 0.44
N HIS A 29 11.66 -8.46 0.98
CA HIS A 29 13.02 -8.66 0.48
C HIS A 29 13.41 -10.13 0.56
N ASP A 30 13.12 -10.79 1.68
CA ASP A 30 13.43 -12.19 1.88
C ASP A 30 12.66 -13.11 0.93
N ASP A 31 11.49 -12.67 0.46
CA ASP A 31 10.68 -13.39 -0.52
C ASP A 31 11.12 -13.14 -1.98
N GLY A 32 12.16 -12.32 -2.18
CA GLY A 32 12.74 -12.07 -3.50
C GLY A 32 12.28 -10.81 -4.20
N PHE A 33 11.46 -9.98 -3.56
CA PHE A 33 11.03 -8.70 -4.14
C PHE A 33 12.17 -7.68 -4.12
N ASN A 34 12.16 -6.81 -5.12
CA ASN A 34 12.95 -5.57 -5.09
C ASN A 34 12.11 -4.54 -4.34
N VAL A 35 12.52 -4.19 -3.13
CA VAL A 35 11.75 -3.30 -2.27
C VAL A 35 12.29 -1.88 -2.32
N VAL A 36 11.42 -0.92 -2.62
CA VAL A 36 11.73 0.50 -2.56
C VAL A 36 10.99 1.06 -1.36
N ASN A 37 11.70 1.29 -0.26
CA ASN A 37 11.11 1.78 0.99
C ASN A 37 11.23 3.31 1.04
N LEU A 38 10.08 3.99 0.99
CA LEU A 38 10.02 5.45 1.02
C LEU A 38 10.07 6.00 2.44
N GLY A 39 9.97 5.15 3.46
CA GLY A 39 9.99 5.58 4.84
C GLY A 39 8.65 6.04 5.36
N CYS A 40 8.65 7.01 6.26
CA CYS A 40 7.44 7.53 6.88
C CYS A 40 7.13 8.95 6.40
N SER A 41 5.93 9.43 6.72
CA SER A 41 5.47 10.78 6.39
C SER A 41 5.48 11.07 4.89
N CYS A 42 5.10 10.10 4.08
CA CYS A 42 5.13 10.24 2.62
C CYS A 42 3.81 10.79 2.09
N ALA A 43 3.92 11.71 1.15
CA ALA A 43 2.74 12.18 0.42
C ALA A 43 2.34 11.15 -0.62
N THR A 44 1.05 11.12 -0.98
CA THR A 44 0.53 10.19 -1.99
C THR A 44 1.30 10.31 -3.31
N GLU A 45 1.64 11.52 -3.72
CA GLU A 45 2.39 11.81 -4.95
C GLU A 45 3.76 11.13 -4.97
N GLU A 46 4.38 10.97 -3.80
CA GLU A 46 5.70 10.32 -3.70
C GLU A 46 5.61 8.84 -4.07
N PHE A 47 4.52 8.17 -3.69
CA PHE A 47 4.29 6.77 -4.06
C PHE A 47 4.10 6.64 -5.57
N ILE A 48 3.32 7.53 -6.16
CA ILE A 48 3.05 7.52 -7.61
C ILE A 48 4.35 7.75 -8.39
N LYS A 49 5.11 8.77 -7.98
CA LYS A 49 6.39 9.10 -8.62
C LYS A 49 7.38 7.95 -8.55
N ALA A 50 7.52 7.35 -7.37
CA ALA A 50 8.42 6.22 -7.19
C ALA A 50 8.00 5.01 -8.04
N ALA A 51 6.70 4.76 -8.15
CA ALA A 51 6.18 3.66 -8.96
C ALA A 51 6.49 3.87 -10.45
N ILE A 52 6.37 5.10 -10.94
CA ILE A 52 6.70 5.44 -12.32
C ILE A 52 8.20 5.26 -12.56
N GLU A 53 9.03 5.84 -11.69
CA GLU A 53 10.48 5.84 -11.85
C GLU A 53 11.09 4.44 -11.81
N THR A 54 10.54 3.56 -10.99
CA THR A 54 11.06 2.20 -10.80
C THR A 54 10.33 1.16 -11.61
N LYS A 55 9.26 1.53 -12.31
CA LYS A 55 8.37 0.61 -13.03
C LYS A 55 7.85 -0.45 -12.06
N ALA A 56 7.35 -0.01 -10.91
CA ALA A 56 6.92 -0.90 -9.85
C ALA A 56 5.72 -1.75 -10.27
N ASP A 57 5.67 -2.94 -9.69
CA ASP A 57 4.57 -3.89 -9.90
C ASP A 57 3.47 -3.74 -8.86
N ALA A 58 3.80 -3.18 -7.70
CA ALA A 58 2.84 -2.98 -6.61
C ALA A 58 3.24 -1.83 -5.71
N ILE A 59 2.23 -1.27 -5.01
CA ILE A 59 2.40 -0.20 -4.02
C ILE A 59 1.74 -0.67 -2.73
N LEU A 60 2.48 -0.68 -1.64
CA LEU A 60 1.99 -1.06 -0.32
C LEU A 60 2.15 0.12 0.63
N MET A 61 1.04 0.57 1.21
CA MET A 61 1.02 1.71 2.12
C MET A 61 0.58 1.30 3.52
N SER A 62 1.09 2.00 4.52
CA SER A 62 0.63 1.88 5.90
C SER A 62 0.13 3.23 6.39
N SER A 63 -0.90 3.24 7.22
CA SER A 63 -1.40 4.46 7.85
C SER A 63 -1.82 4.16 9.28
N LEU A 64 -1.21 4.81 10.26
CA LEU A 64 -1.47 4.56 11.68
C LEU A 64 -2.15 5.72 12.40
N LEU A 65 -2.10 6.93 11.84
CA LEU A 65 -2.73 8.10 12.46
C LEU A 65 -4.22 8.23 12.16
N GLY A 66 -4.74 7.45 11.23
CA GLY A 66 -6.17 7.45 10.95
C GLY A 66 -6.63 8.47 9.92
N TYR A 67 -5.72 9.08 9.17
CA TYR A 67 -6.07 10.08 8.16
C TYR A 67 -6.03 9.55 6.73
N ALA A 68 -5.89 8.25 6.55
CA ALA A 68 -5.69 7.64 5.24
C ALA A 68 -6.81 7.96 4.25
N GLU A 69 -8.06 7.92 4.69
CA GLU A 69 -9.20 8.18 3.80
C GLU A 69 -9.13 9.59 3.21
N SER A 70 -8.80 10.58 4.05
CA SER A 70 -8.65 11.96 3.60
C SER A 70 -7.44 12.14 2.68
N ASP A 71 -6.30 11.56 3.06
CA ASP A 71 -5.06 11.67 2.31
C ASP A 71 -5.14 11.00 0.94
N LEU A 72 -5.95 9.96 0.82
CA LEU A 72 -5.99 9.10 -0.37
C LEU A 72 -7.27 9.27 -1.19
N ARG A 73 -8.04 10.33 -0.94
CA ARG A 73 -9.32 10.57 -1.60
C ARG A 73 -9.23 10.52 -3.13
N ASN A 74 -8.16 11.03 -3.72
CA ASN A 74 -7.97 11.09 -5.15
C ASN A 74 -7.00 10.04 -5.70
N TYR A 75 -6.67 9.04 -4.89
CA TYR A 75 -5.63 8.07 -5.25
C TYR A 75 -5.94 7.33 -6.55
N GLY A 76 -7.16 6.84 -6.70
CA GLY A 76 -7.55 6.13 -7.93
C GLY A 76 -7.39 6.99 -9.18
N ASP A 77 -7.81 8.25 -9.11
CA ASP A 77 -7.67 9.19 -10.23
C ASP A 77 -6.20 9.47 -10.53
N MET A 78 -5.37 9.59 -9.49
CA MET A 78 -3.93 9.80 -9.65
C MET A 78 -3.26 8.61 -10.34
N LEU A 79 -3.67 7.40 -10.03
CA LEU A 79 -3.16 6.20 -10.69
C LEU A 79 -3.51 6.19 -12.18
N ILE A 80 -4.74 6.55 -12.51
CA ILE A 80 -5.19 6.61 -13.92
C ILE A 80 -4.40 7.66 -14.69
N GLU A 81 -4.26 8.87 -14.13
CA GLU A 81 -3.51 9.96 -14.76
C GLU A 81 -2.04 9.62 -14.96
N ALA A 82 -1.47 8.82 -14.08
CA ALA A 82 -0.06 8.41 -14.14
C ALA A 82 0.19 7.20 -15.07
N GLY A 83 -0.87 6.63 -15.64
CA GLY A 83 -0.75 5.42 -16.46
C GLY A 83 -0.56 4.16 -15.64
N LEU A 84 -0.93 4.19 -14.36
CA LEU A 84 -0.80 3.08 -13.43
C LEU A 84 -2.15 2.42 -13.09
N GLU A 85 -3.17 2.65 -13.92
CA GLU A 85 -4.47 2.01 -13.69
C GLU A 85 -4.31 0.49 -13.62
N GLY A 86 -4.88 -0.10 -12.58
CA GLY A 86 -4.81 -1.55 -12.38
C GLY A 86 -3.58 -2.06 -11.64
N ILE A 87 -2.66 -1.16 -11.25
CA ILE A 87 -1.51 -1.58 -10.44
C ILE A 87 -2.00 -2.16 -9.10
N VAL A 88 -1.37 -3.24 -8.66
CA VAL A 88 -1.71 -3.84 -7.36
C VAL A 88 -1.35 -2.85 -6.25
N SER A 89 -2.32 -2.50 -5.41
CA SER A 89 -2.13 -1.52 -4.33
C SER A 89 -2.79 -2.01 -3.05
N TYR A 90 -2.04 -2.04 -1.96
CA TYR A 90 -2.55 -2.44 -0.65
C TYR A 90 -2.38 -1.30 0.35
N ILE A 91 -3.29 -1.24 1.30
CA ILE A 91 -3.17 -0.34 2.44
C ILE A 91 -3.51 -1.09 3.72
N GLY A 92 -2.73 -0.85 4.77
CA GLY A 92 -2.95 -1.45 6.08
C GLY A 92 -2.82 -0.43 7.19
N GLY A 93 -3.21 -0.83 8.39
CA GLY A 93 -3.09 -0.02 9.59
C GLY A 93 -4.43 0.43 10.14
N ASN A 94 -4.47 1.62 10.73
CA ASN A 94 -5.66 2.14 11.40
C ASN A 94 -6.63 2.75 10.38
N LEU A 95 -7.43 1.89 9.75
CA LEU A 95 -8.33 2.27 8.66
C LEU A 95 -9.81 2.33 9.08
N ALA A 96 -10.20 1.59 10.11
CA ALA A 96 -11.58 1.52 10.57
C ALA A 96 -11.82 2.54 11.69
N ILE A 97 -12.04 3.79 11.30
CA ILE A 97 -12.17 4.92 12.23
C ILE A 97 -13.65 5.20 12.53
N GLY A 98 -13.92 5.60 13.78
CA GLY A 98 -15.28 5.90 14.24
C GLY A 98 -16.10 4.63 14.35
N ALA A 99 -17.33 4.67 13.84
CA ALA A 99 -18.26 3.52 13.90
C ALA A 99 -18.10 2.55 12.72
N ARG A 100 -17.09 2.76 11.87
CA ARG A 100 -16.90 1.94 10.67
C ARG A 100 -16.37 0.55 11.03
N THR A 101 -16.99 -0.49 10.46
CA THR A 101 -16.50 -1.86 10.63
C THR A 101 -15.29 -2.12 9.73
N PRO A 102 -14.49 -3.17 10.01
CA PRO A 102 -13.39 -3.54 9.11
C PRO A 102 -13.84 -3.80 7.67
N GLU A 103 -15.00 -4.43 7.47
CA GLU A 103 -15.54 -4.70 6.14
C GLU A 103 -15.91 -3.41 5.41
N GLU A 104 -16.50 -2.45 6.11
CA GLU A 104 -16.83 -1.14 5.55
C GLU A 104 -15.55 -0.39 5.16
N ALA A 105 -14.51 -0.47 5.99
CA ALA A 105 -13.22 0.14 5.69
C ALA A 105 -12.59 -0.48 4.44
N LYS A 106 -12.59 -1.81 4.34
CA LYS A 106 -12.06 -2.51 3.15
C LYS A 106 -12.76 -2.05 1.88
N LYS A 107 -14.08 -1.99 1.91
CA LYS A 107 -14.89 -1.56 0.76
C LYS A 107 -14.56 -0.12 0.38
N LYS A 108 -14.46 0.76 1.36
CA LYS A 108 -14.15 2.17 1.12
C LYS A 108 -12.81 2.35 0.45
N PHE A 109 -11.77 1.67 0.94
CA PHE A 109 -10.45 1.80 0.34
C PHE A 109 -10.37 1.15 -1.04
N GLN A 110 -11.11 0.08 -1.30
CA GLN A 110 -11.22 -0.46 -2.64
C GLN A 110 -11.86 0.56 -3.61
N GLU A 111 -12.85 1.30 -3.16
CA GLU A 111 -13.45 2.38 -3.95
C GLU A 111 -12.46 3.51 -4.24
N LEU A 112 -11.50 3.74 -3.33
CA LEU A 112 -10.47 4.75 -3.52
C LEU A 112 -9.36 4.33 -4.48
N GLY A 113 -9.32 3.07 -4.89
CA GLY A 113 -8.35 2.58 -5.87
C GLY A 113 -7.44 1.45 -5.38
N PHE A 114 -7.61 0.98 -4.15
CA PHE A 114 -6.80 -0.10 -3.62
C PHE A 114 -7.34 -1.46 -4.01
N THR A 115 -6.43 -2.40 -4.28
CA THR A 115 -6.79 -3.80 -4.55
C THR A 115 -7.29 -4.48 -3.28
N ARG A 116 -6.60 -4.24 -2.17
CA ARG A 116 -6.94 -4.79 -0.86
C ARG A 116 -6.65 -3.78 0.25
N ALA A 117 -7.38 -3.90 1.35
CA ALA A 117 -7.13 -3.14 2.56
C ALA A 117 -7.08 -4.10 3.76
N TYR A 118 -6.20 -3.80 4.71
CA TYR A 118 -5.98 -4.63 5.91
C TYR A 118 -6.19 -3.77 7.16
N PRO A 119 -7.44 -3.56 7.60
CA PRO A 119 -7.69 -2.76 8.79
C PRO A 119 -7.22 -3.47 10.07
N GLY A 120 -6.51 -2.74 10.92
CA GLY A 120 -6.06 -3.25 12.20
C GLY A 120 -4.75 -4.02 12.14
N VAL A 121 -4.59 -4.98 13.05
CA VAL A 121 -3.39 -5.81 13.14
C VAL A 121 -3.38 -6.81 12.00
N THR A 122 -2.29 -6.87 11.26
CA THR A 122 -2.19 -7.67 10.05
C THR A 122 -1.05 -8.68 10.16
N ASP A 123 -1.31 -9.89 9.68
CA ASP A 123 -0.28 -10.91 9.50
C ASP A 123 0.44 -10.63 8.17
N PHE A 124 1.70 -10.23 8.23
CA PHE A 124 2.46 -9.89 7.03
C PHE A 124 2.72 -11.08 6.12
N ASP A 125 2.76 -12.30 6.65
CA ASP A 125 2.88 -13.49 5.81
C ASP A 125 1.65 -13.65 4.91
N GLU A 126 0.47 -13.30 5.40
CA GLU A 126 -0.76 -13.29 4.62
C GLU A 126 -0.71 -12.21 3.54
N VAL A 127 -0.18 -11.04 3.85
CA VAL A 127 -0.01 -9.96 2.87
C VAL A 127 0.89 -10.41 1.73
N VAL A 128 2.01 -11.05 2.04
CA VAL A 128 2.95 -11.53 1.03
C VAL A 128 2.30 -12.61 0.16
N LYS A 129 1.53 -13.51 0.76
CA LYS A 129 0.80 -14.53 0.03
C LYS A 129 -0.21 -13.92 -0.93
N ASP A 130 -1.00 -12.96 -0.45
CA ASP A 130 -1.97 -12.25 -1.28
C ASP A 130 -1.28 -11.52 -2.42
N LEU A 131 -0.14 -10.89 -2.15
CA LEU A 131 0.62 -10.15 -3.15
C LEU A 131 1.13 -11.08 -4.26
N ASN A 132 1.69 -12.22 -3.90
CA ASN A 132 2.14 -13.20 -4.89
C ASN A 132 0.98 -13.67 -5.78
N ASN A 133 -0.18 -13.91 -5.18
CA ASN A 133 -1.37 -14.34 -5.92
C ASN A 133 -1.88 -13.23 -6.85
N ASP A 134 -1.95 -12.00 -6.37
CA ASP A 134 -2.46 -10.88 -7.17
C ASP A 134 -1.51 -10.54 -8.32
N LEU A 135 -0.21 -10.58 -8.10
CA LEU A 135 0.78 -10.32 -9.15
C LEU A 135 0.79 -11.44 -10.19
N ALA A 136 0.56 -12.68 -9.79
CA ALA A 136 0.46 -13.80 -10.72
C ALA A 136 -0.74 -13.63 -11.66
N LYS A 137 -1.85 -13.09 -11.17
CA LYS A 137 -3.04 -12.82 -11.99
C LYS A 137 -2.85 -11.65 -12.94
N SER A 138 -1.97 -10.71 -12.59
CA SER A 138 -1.73 -9.50 -13.38
C SER A 138 -0.76 -9.71 -14.53
N SER A 139 -0.05 -10.84 -14.52
CA SER A 139 0.98 -11.11 -15.54
C SER A 139 0.43 -11.71 -16.83
#